data_951f80af0ba4ef4610a009017a85ed71
#
_entry.id   951f80af0ba4ef4610a009017a85ed71
#
_cell.length_a   1.000
_cell.length_b   1.000
_cell.length_c   1.000
_cell.angle_alpha   90.00
_cell.angle_beta   90.00
_cell.angle_gamma   90.00
#
_symmetry.space_group_name_H-M   'P 1'
#
loop_
_entity.id
_entity.type
_entity.pdbx_description
1 polymer ?
#
loop_
_entity_poly.entity_id
_entity_poly.type
_entity_poly.pdbx_seq_one_letter_code
_entity_poly.pdbx_strand_id
1 'polypeptide(L)'
;MTYIKNPAFSNEPLPVEIVFHPSWWHKHCGIDFDEDFFYHPLKRVESERRMEKELYERFGQFGLGSDYDKDLPLIGAVHNAAGYLLSEMLGCEIRYFADSAPQVIPAHKTDFHIDVDAAFAGPAFKRLEKLMSELKSRYGYLKGDVNWGGILNLAMDLRGEDILMDFLLQPDEVKLYFKKIAELIERFFCFIQQETGSNSISVNRNVINITPAVYLHSECSHTMISEEQYEEFLLPFDVEWSKKYRPYGVHYCGPDPHRHAAQMAKIPHLDFLDAGWGGDMVCLRKHLPSTFINIRLDPVSINTMSCETLEAHIRRLVNDCANPWLTGICCINMDDKVTDDKIHTIFSTAQQLRREYRL
;
A
#
# COMPACT_ATOMS: atom_id res chain seq x y z
N MET A 1 -13.80 10.74 27.77
CA MET A 1 -12.42 10.20 27.64
C MET A 1 -11.59 11.13 26.80
N THR A 2 -10.35 11.41 27.20
CA THR A 2 -9.41 12.20 26.38
C THR A 2 -8.62 11.21 25.51
N TYR A 3 -8.87 11.25 24.20
CA TYR A 3 -8.15 10.40 23.24
C TYR A 3 -6.79 10.99 22.89
N ILE A 4 -5.80 10.12 22.72
CA ILE A 4 -4.52 10.51 22.12
C ILE A 4 -4.80 10.87 20.65
N LYS A 5 -4.31 12.02 20.21
CA LYS A 5 -4.43 12.51 18.84
C LYS A 5 -3.06 12.64 18.23
N ASN A 6 -2.96 12.30 16.97
CA ASN A 6 -1.78 12.62 16.16
C ASN A 6 -2.21 13.49 14.99
N PRO A 7 -2.02 14.82 15.05
CA PRO A 7 -2.48 15.73 13.99
C PRO A 7 -1.82 15.45 12.63
N ALA A 8 -0.68 14.74 12.59
CA ALA A 8 -0.04 14.37 11.33
C ALA A 8 -0.88 13.38 10.51
N PHE A 9 -1.72 12.55 11.17
CA PHE A 9 -2.44 11.48 10.48
C PHE A 9 -3.90 11.79 10.16
N SER A 10 -4.57 12.64 10.88
CA SER A 10 -5.94 13.09 10.54
C SER A 10 -6.37 14.26 11.39
N ASN A 11 -7.07 15.21 10.76
CA ASN A 11 -7.80 16.26 11.46
C ASN A 11 -9.18 15.78 11.94
N GLU A 12 -9.60 14.60 11.49
CA GLU A 12 -10.87 13.96 11.84
C GLU A 12 -10.63 12.51 12.29
N PRO A 13 -11.46 11.99 13.22
CA PRO A 13 -11.41 10.59 13.58
C PRO A 13 -11.89 9.72 12.41
N LEU A 14 -11.39 8.48 12.34
CA LEU A 14 -11.85 7.45 11.41
C LEU A 14 -11.84 7.88 9.92
N PRO A 15 -10.71 8.34 9.35
CA PRO A 15 -10.64 8.57 7.91
C PRO A 15 -10.97 7.27 7.17
N VAL A 16 -11.67 7.39 6.05
CA VAL A 16 -12.05 6.25 5.20
C VAL A 16 -11.35 6.38 3.86
N GLU A 17 -10.72 5.30 3.44
CA GLU A 17 -10.02 5.23 2.17
C GLU A 17 -10.32 3.93 1.44
N ILE A 18 -10.70 4.06 0.17
CA ILE A 18 -11.09 2.93 -0.67
C ILE A 18 -10.20 2.90 -1.90
N VAL A 19 -9.74 1.71 -2.24
CA VAL A 19 -8.96 1.45 -3.44
C VAL A 19 -9.66 0.40 -4.29
N PHE A 20 -10.11 0.80 -5.46
CA PHE A 20 -10.75 -0.09 -6.41
C PHE A 20 -9.74 -0.92 -7.17
N HIS A 21 -10.07 -2.19 -7.39
CA HIS A 21 -9.30 -3.10 -8.22
C HIS A 21 -9.36 -2.68 -9.71
N PRO A 22 -8.35 -3.00 -10.54
CA PRO A 22 -8.40 -2.74 -11.97
C PRO A 22 -9.68 -3.25 -12.66
N SER A 23 -10.23 -4.41 -12.27
CA SER A 23 -11.49 -4.91 -12.83
C SER A 23 -12.67 -3.97 -12.63
N TRP A 24 -12.71 -3.23 -11.52
CA TRP A 24 -13.74 -2.22 -11.28
C TRP A 24 -13.61 -1.05 -12.28
N TRP A 25 -12.39 -0.55 -12.47
CA TRP A 25 -12.09 0.52 -13.42
C TRP A 25 -12.32 0.10 -14.86
N HIS A 26 -11.93 -1.13 -15.20
CA HIS A 26 -12.18 -1.68 -16.53
C HIS A 26 -13.68 -1.75 -16.83
N LYS A 27 -14.48 -2.28 -15.90
CA LYS A 27 -15.93 -2.39 -16.02
C LYS A 27 -16.64 -1.04 -16.11
N HIS A 28 -16.28 -0.09 -15.26
CA HIS A 28 -17.02 1.17 -15.11
C HIS A 28 -16.48 2.30 -15.99
N CYS A 29 -15.18 2.30 -16.26
CA CYS A 29 -14.53 3.34 -17.05
C CYS A 29 -13.98 2.85 -18.39
N GLY A 30 -13.95 1.52 -18.66
CA GLY A 30 -13.33 0.96 -19.85
C GLY A 30 -11.82 1.27 -19.91
N ILE A 31 -11.15 1.25 -18.75
CA ILE A 31 -9.71 1.48 -18.65
C ILE A 31 -9.02 0.13 -18.67
N ASP A 32 -8.08 -0.04 -19.60
CA ASP A 32 -7.20 -1.20 -19.66
C ASP A 32 -5.91 -0.92 -18.92
N PHE A 33 -5.50 -1.86 -18.06
CA PHE A 33 -4.27 -1.78 -17.25
C PHE A 33 -3.09 -2.48 -17.95
N ASP A 34 -3.01 -2.28 -19.25
CA ASP A 34 -1.91 -2.73 -20.09
C ASP A 34 -0.61 -1.92 -19.84
N GLU A 35 0.46 -2.25 -20.54
CA GLU A 35 1.73 -1.55 -20.43
C GLU A 35 1.62 -0.05 -20.75
N ASP A 36 0.78 0.31 -21.73
CA ASP A 36 0.55 1.71 -22.10
C ASP A 36 -0.10 2.52 -20.97
N PHE A 37 -0.98 1.92 -20.17
CA PHE A 37 -1.54 2.58 -18.99
C PHE A 37 -0.44 3.06 -18.06
N PHE A 38 0.61 2.25 -17.87
CA PHE A 38 1.69 2.59 -16.94
C PHE A 38 2.74 3.52 -17.51
N TYR A 39 2.98 3.49 -18.84
CA TYR A 39 4.13 4.16 -19.45
C TYR A 39 3.82 5.13 -20.58
N HIS A 40 2.57 5.19 -21.08
CA HIS A 40 2.20 6.17 -22.09
C HIS A 40 1.66 7.45 -21.43
N PRO A 41 2.37 8.61 -21.50
CA PRO A 41 2.06 9.78 -20.68
C PRO A 41 0.66 10.34 -20.90
N LEU A 42 0.16 10.36 -22.13
CA LEU A 42 -1.18 10.88 -22.44
C LEU A 42 -2.26 9.91 -21.97
N LYS A 43 -2.11 8.63 -22.25
CA LYS A 43 -3.07 7.59 -21.80
C LYS A 43 -3.15 7.57 -20.29
N ARG A 44 -2.01 7.72 -19.61
CA ARG A 44 -1.95 7.78 -18.15
C ARG A 44 -2.78 8.93 -17.59
N VAL A 45 -2.55 10.16 -18.04
CA VAL A 45 -3.27 11.35 -17.54
C VAL A 45 -4.75 11.29 -17.87
N GLU A 46 -5.12 10.85 -19.07
CA GLU A 46 -6.50 10.69 -19.48
C GLU A 46 -7.23 9.64 -18.63
N SER A 47 -6.59 8.51 -18.35
CA SER A 47 -7.17 7.48 -17.48
C SER A 47 -7.40 8.01 -16.07
N GLU A 48 -6.44 8.77 -15.49
CA GLU A 48 -6.61 9.36 -14.17
C GLU A 48 -7.77 10.38 -14.12
N ARG A 49 -7.95 11.20 -15.17
CA ARG A 49 -9.10 12.11 -15.27
C ARG A 49 -10.43 11.37 -15.28
N ARG A 50 -10.51 10.29 -16.05
CA ARG A 50 -11.71 9.45 -16.12
C ARG A 50 -12.01 8.79 -14.79
N MET A 51 -11.00 8.30 -14.08
CA MET A 51 -11.15 7.74 -12.74
C MET A 51 -11.66 8.78 -11.74
N GLU A 52 -11.08 9.98 -11.72
CA GLU A 52 -11.50 11.06 -10.82
C GLU A 52 -12.97 11.45 -11.07
N LYS A 53 -13.35 11.55 -12.34
CA LYS A 53 -14.73 11.88 -12.71
C LYS A 53 -15.73 10.81 -12.28
N GLU A 54 -15.44 9.53 -12.55
CA GLU A 54 -16.30 8.43 -12.15
C GLU A 54 -16.46 8.35 -10.63
N LEU A 55 -15.38 8.56 -9.87
CA LEU A 55 -15.45 8.62 -8.41
C LEU A 55 -16.32 9.77 -7.93
N TYR A 56 -16.21 10.94 -8.56
CA TYR A 56 -17.03 12.10 -8.19
C TYR A 56 -18.50 11.86 -8.50
N GLU A 57 -18.84 11.39 -9.68
CA GLU A 57 -20.21 11.12 -10.11
C GLU A 57 -20.92 10.13 -9.18
N ARG A 58 -20.21 9.11 -8.68
CA ARG A 58 -20.78 8.07 -7.80
C ARG A 58 -20.66 8.41 -6.32
N PHE A 59 -19.52 8.94 -5.90
CA PHE A 59 -19.13 9.01 -4.49
C PHE A 59 -18.65 10.41 -4.07
N GLY A 60 -18.89 11.44 -4.87
CA GLY A 60 -18.47 12.83 -4.58
C GLY A 60 -19.01 13.37 -3.26
N GLN A 61 -20.20 12.91 -2.81
CA GLN A 61 -20.76 13.26 -1.49
C GLN A 61 -19.88 12.78 -0.32
N PHE A 62 -18.97 11.84 -0.55
CA PHE A 62 -18.00 11.38 0.44
C PHE A 62 -16.61 11.98 0.24
N GLY A 63 -16.46 12.90 -0.71
CA GLY A 63 -15.19 13.57 -1.01
C GLY A 63 -14.28 12.78 -1.96
N LEU A 64 -14.82 11.79 -2.67
CA LEU A 64 -14.05 11.04 -3.67
C LEU A 64 -14.13 11.71 -5.05
N GLY A 65 -13.01 11.72 -5.75
CA GLY A 65 -12.93 12.27 -7.09
C GLY A 65 -13.01 13.78 -7.20
N SER A 66 -13.19 14.29 -8.42
CA SER A 66 -13.38 15.71 -8.70
C SER A 66 -14.26 15.93 -9.94
N ASP A 67 -15.04 17.02 -9.94
CA ASP A 67 -15.96 17.41 -11.02
C ASP A 67 -15.30 18.27 -12.11
N TYR A 68 -14.03 18.59 -11.94
CA TYR A 68 -13.29 19.43 -12.88
C TYR A 68 -12.09 18.71 -13.47
N ASP A 69 -11.81 19.01 -14.72
CA ASP A 69 -10.64 18.50 -15.40
C ASP A 69 -9.38 19.12 -14.83
N LYS A 70 -8.49 18.27 -14.35
CA LYS A 70 -7.14 18.64 -13.96
C LYS A 70 -6.15 17.64 -14.52
N ASP A 71 -4.97 18.11 -14.84
CA ASP A 71 -3.89 17.23 -15.20
C ASP A 71 -3.43 16.46 -13.96
N LEU A 72 -3.28 15.16 -14.12
CA LEU A 72 -2.81 14.26 -13.06
C LEU A 72 -1.62 13.46 -13.59
N PRO A 73 -0.43 14.10 -13.69
CA PRO A 73 0.79 13.45 -14.17
C PRO A 73 1.32 12.48 -13.09
N LEU A 74 0.53 11.44 -12.83
CA LEU A 74 0.80 10.45 -11.80
C LEU A 74 1.72 9.37 -12.35
N ILE A 75 2.81 9.10 -11.64
CA ILE A 75 3.66 7.94 -11.88
C ILE A 75 3.33 6.85 -10.85
N GLY A 76 3.40 5.59 -11.30
CA GLY A 76 3.14 4.45 -10.44
C GLY A 76 1.78 3.83 -10.63
N ALA A 77 1.32 3.10 -9.67
CA ALA A 77 0.15 2.26 -9.79
C ALA A 77 -1.13 2.87 -9.24
N VAL A 78 -2.23 2.26 -9.61
CA VAL A 78 -3.57 2.65 -9.17
C VAL A 78 -3.92 2.06 -7.81
N HIS A 79 -3.36 0.89 -7.50
CA HIS A 79 -3.55 0.20 -6.22
C HIS A 79 -2.36 -0.75 -5.93
N ASN A 80 -2.52 -1.74 -5.09
CA ASN A 80 -1.51 -2.72 -4.68
C ASN A 80 -0.77 -3.46 -5.81
N ALA A 81 -1.20 -3.31 -7.03
CA ALA A 81 -0.58 -3.87 -8.22
C ALA A 81 0.81 -3.37 -8.56
N ALA A 82 1.39 -2.52 -7.78
CA ALA A 82 2.46 -1.73 -8.28
C ALA A 82 3.85 -2.07 -7.78
N GLY A 83 3.99 -3.08 -6.97
CA GLY A 83 5.29 -3.52 -6.50
C GLY A 83 6.20 -4.12 -7.57
N TYR A 84 5.70 -4.31 -8.79
CA TYR A 84 6.37 -5.01 -9.88
C TYR A 84 7.64 -4.35 -10.39
N LEU A 85 7.75 -3.01 -10.32
CA LEU A 85 8.85 -2.29 -10.96
C LEU A 85 10.22 -2.68 -10.40
N LEU A 86 10.37 -2.82 -9.09
CA LEU A 86 11.64 -3.26 -8.50
C LEU A 86 11.99 -4.68 -8.89
N SER A 87 11.00 -5.56 -8.97
CA SER A 87 11.19 -6.94 -9.44
C SER A 87 11.61 -6.97 -10.92
N GLU A 88 11.02 -6.10 -11.76
CA GLU A 88 11.44 -5.94 -13.15
C GLU A 88 12.87 -5.39 -13.28
N MET A 89 13.24 -4.39 -12.47
CA MET A 89 14.60 -3.86 -12.42
C MET A 89 15.63 -4.94 -12.06
N LEU A 90 15.21 -5.95 -11.30
CA LEU A 90 16.02 -7.09 -10.90
C LEU A 90 15.90 -8.29 -11.87
N GLY A 91 15.17 -8.13 -12.98
CA GLY A 91 15.12 -9.09 -14.08
C GLY A 91 13.97 -10.08 -14.05
N CYS A 92 12.91 -9.83 -13.26
CA CYS A 92 11.67 -10.61 -13.34
C CYS A 92 10.86 -10.22 -14.59
N GLU A 93 10.17 -11.18 -15.18
CA GLU A 93 9.18 -10.94 -16.25
C GLU A 93 7.92 -10.33 -15.63
N ILE A 94 7.33 -9.33 -16.31
CA ILE A 94 6.07 -8.73 -15.92
C ILE A 94 5.02 -9.04 -16.97
N ARG A 95 3.85 -9.50 -16.51
CA ARG A 95 2.68 -9.71 -17.38
C ARG A 95 1.61 -8.70 -17.08
N TYR A 96 1.17 -8.00 -18.14
CA TYR A 96 0.11 -7.00 -18.07
C TYR A 96 -1.24 -7.61 -18.48
N PHE A 97 -2.31 -7.10 -17.88
CA PHE A 97 -3.69 -7.53 -18.13
C PHE A 97 -4.60 -6.30 -18.26
N ALA A 98 -5.68 -6.42 -19.00
CA ALA A 98 -6.63 -5.32 -19.18
C ALA A 98 -7.39 -5.00 -17.88
N ASP A 99 -7.79 -6.00 -17.13
CA ASP A 99 -8.69 -5.91 -15.98
C ASP A 99 -8.06 -6.33 -14.64
N SER A 100 -6.75 -6.50 -14.63
CA SER A 100 -6.01 -6.94 -13.45
C SER A 100 -4.69 -6.19 -13.31
N ALA A 101 -4.11 -6.32 -12.12
CA ALA A 101 -2.80 -5.82 -11.80
C ALA A 101 -1.71 -6.52 -12.61
N PRO A 102 -0.62 -5.83 -12.98
CA PRO A 102 0.56 -6.50 -13.51
C PRO A 102 1.07 -7.57 -12.55
N GLN A 103 1.38 -8.73 -13.09
CA GLN A 103 1.88 -9.86 -12.32
C GLN A 103 3.37 -10.04 -12.54
N VAL A 104 4.09 -10.21 -11.44
CA VAL A 104 5.49 -10.62 -11.46
C VAL A 104 5.56 -12.13 -11.62
N ILE A 105 6.34 -12.58 -12.59
CA ILE A 105 6.68 -14.00 -12.73
C ILE A 105 8.01 -14.23 -12.01
N PRO A 106 8.03 -15.10 -10.98
CA PRO A 106 9.25 -15.35 -10.22
C PRO A 106 10.40 -15.80 -11.11
N ALA A 107 11.57 -15.21 -10.88
CA ALA A 107 12.75 -15.47 -11.72
C ALA A 107 13.46 -16.79 -11.38
N HIS A 108 13.18 -17.41 -10.22
CA HIS A 108 13.79 -18.62 -9.72
C HIS A 108 15.33 -18.61 -9.79
N LYS A 109 15.94 -17.47 -9.41
CA LYS A 109 17.41 -17.35 -9.34
C LYS A 109 17.97 -18.30 -8.29
N THR A 110 19.10 -18.91 -8.61
CA THR A 110 19.78 -19.88 -7.71
C THR A 110 20.84 -19.23 -6.82
N ASP A 111 21.21 -17.98 -7.10
CA ASP A 111 22.20 -17.21 -6.33
C ASP A 111 21.56 -16.07 -5.55
N PHE A 112 22.32 -15.46 -4.65
CA PHE A 112 21.93 -14.29 -3.84
C PHE A 112 22.53 -12.99 -4.39
N HIS A 113 22.88 -12.95 -5.69
CA HIS A 113 23.52 -11.78 -6.28
C HIS A 113 22.51 -10.71 -6.65
N ILE A 114 22.74 -9.47 -6.17
CA ILE A 114 22.05 -8.26 -6.58
C ILE A 114 23.09 -7.17 -6.88
N ASP A 115 23.02 -6.64 -8.09
CA ASP A 115 23.75 -5.45 -8.50
C ASP A 115 22.79 -4.26 -8.56
N VAL A 116 22.83 -3.44 -7.52
CA VAL A 116 21.96 -2.27 -7.40
C VAL A 116 22.23 -1.23 -8.49
N ASP A 117 23.49 -1.01 -8.85
CA ASP A 117 23.85 -0.05 -9.89
C ASP A 117 23.39 -0.52 -11.28
N ALA A 118 23.54 -1.80 -11.59
CA ALA A 118 23.04 -2.38 -12.82
C ALA A 118 21.49 -2.29 -12.89
N ALA A 119 20.79 -2.50 -11.79
CA ALA A 119 19.33 -2.35 -11.75
C ALA A 119 18.86 -0.93 -12.10
N PHE A 120 19.53 0.11 -11.58
CA PHE A 120 19.25 1.51 -11.91
C PHE A 120 19.76 1.94 -13.29
N ALA A 121 20.74 1.25 -13.85
CA ALA A 121 21.17 1.46 -15.23
C ALA A 121 20.31 0.69 -16.25
N GLY A 122 19.48 -0.23 -15.80
CA GLY A 122 18.71 -1.16 -16.61
C GLY A 122 17.51 -0.53 -17.35
N PRO A 123 16.93 -1.27 -18.31
CA PRO A 123 15.87 -0.76 -19.18
C PRO A 123 14.57 -0.43 -18.42
N ALA A 124 14.22 -1.21 -17.37
CA ALA A 124 13.01 -0.97 -16.58
C ALA A 124 13.04 0.40 -15.89
N PHE A 125 14.14 0.74 -15.24
CA PHE A 125 14.28 2.05 -14.60
C PHE A 125 14.37 3.19 -15.63
N LYS A 126 15.07 2.99 -16.74
CA LYS A 126 15.14 3.98 -17.84
C LYS A 126 13.78 4.27 -18.46
N ARG A 127 12.90 3.28 -18.52
CA ARG A 127 11.51 3.48 -18.99
C ARG A 127 10.72 4.38 -18.03
N LEU A 128 10.88 4.19 -16.72
CA LEU A 128 10.29 5.09 -15.72
C LEU A 128 10.86 6.51 -15.86
N GLU A 129 12.19 6.67 -15.94
CA GLU A 129 12.81 7.99 -16.11
C GLU A 129 12.30 8.71 -17.36
N LYS A 130 12.11 7.98 -18.46
CA LYS A 130 11.54 8.53 -19.71
C LYS A 130 10.11 9.04 -19.48
N LEU A 131 9.24 8.23 -18.89
CA LEU A 131 7.86 8.61 -18.53
C LEU A 131 7.86 9.88 -17.67
N MET A 132 8.67 9.91 -16.62
CA MET A 132 8.78 11.05 -15.71
C MET A 132 9.22 12.34 -16.43
N SER A 133 10.23 12.24 -17.28
CA SER A 133 10.71 13.35 -18.08
C SER A 133 9.64 13.89 -19.03
N GLU A 134 8.91 13.02 -19.70
CA GLU A 134 7.83 13.40 -20.63
C GLU A 134 6.65 14.06 -19.89
N LEU A 135 6.22 13.48 -18.75
CA LEU A 135 5.15 14.06 -17.93
C LEU A 135 5.56 15.43 -17.37
N LYS A 136 6.78 15.54 -16.81
CA LYS A 136 7.29 16.79 -16.25
C LYS A 136 7.44 17.89 -17.31
N SER A 137 7.92 17.54 -18.51
CA SER A 137 8.02 18.47 -19.63
C SER A 137 6.66 18.98 -20.09
N ARG A 138 5.64 18.12 -20.08
CA ARG A 138 4.29 18.46 -20.58
C ARG A 138 3.45 19.19 -19.56
N TYR A 139 3.49 18.78 -18.29
CA TYR A 139 2.57 19.26 -17.24
C TYR A 139 3.23 20.14 -16.19
N GLY A 140 4.56 20.25 -16.20
CA GLY A 140 5.33 21.10 -15.30
C GLY A 140 5.57 20.52 -13.89
N TYR A 141 4.96 19.40 -13.55
CA TYR A 141 5.13 18.72 -12.28
C TYR A 141 4.87 17.21 -12.38
N LEU A 142 5.18 16.48 -11.33
CA LEU A 142 4.89 15.05 -11.20
C LEU A 142 4.15 14.78 -9.88
N LYS A 143 3.32 13.75 -9.89
CA LYS A 143 2.80 13.12 -8.67
C LYS A 143 3.39 11.73 -8.54
N GLY A 144 3.88 11.40 -7.34
CA GLY A 144 4.38 10.08 -7.03
C GLY A 144 3.31 9.26 -6.29
N ASP A 145 3.17 8.03 -6.74
CA ASP A 145 2.32 7.02 -6.10
C ASP A 145 2.84 5.64 -6.48
N VAL A 146 4.15 5.45 -6.31
CA VAL A 146 4.82 4.21 -6.70
C VAL A 146 4.89 3.28 -5.52
N ASN A 147 4.25 2.12 -5.64
CA ASN A 147 4.44 1.05 -4.70
C ASN A 147 5.82 0.39 -4.89
N TRP A 148 6.44 0.03 -3.81
CA TRP A 148 7.63 -0.80 -3.79
C TRP A 148 7.34 -2.08 -3.00
N GLY A 149 7.72 -3.22 -3.55
CA GLY A 149 7.64 -4.50 -2.84
C GLY A 149 8.55 -4.47 -1.61
N GLY A 150 8.14 -5.13 -0.53
CA GLY A 150 8.97 -5.30 0.64
C GLY A 150 10.19 -6.20 0.39
N ILE A 151 11.04 -6.32 1.38
CA ILE A 151 12.30 -7.08 1.26
C ILE A 151 12.02 -8.54 0.94
N LEU A 152 11.13 -9.19 1.69
CA LEU A 152 10.78 -10.59 1.48
C LEU A 152 9.96 -10.78 0.20
N ASN A 153 9.08 -9.81 -0.14
CA ASN A 153 8.36 -9.86 -1.40
C ASN A 153 9.32 -9.92 -2.60
N LEU A 154 10.30 -9.02 -2.65
CA LEU A 154 11.31 -9.02 -3.72
C LEU A 154 12.17 -10.28 -3.71
N ALA A 155 12.53 -10.77 -2.52
CA ALA A 155 13.27 -12.02 -2.41
C ALA A 155 12.47 -13.21 -2.95
N MET A 156 11.16 -13.25 -2.72
CA MET A 156 10.28 -14.29 -3.28
C MET A 156 10.10 -14.13 -4.79
N ASP A 157 9.99 -12.91 -5.30
CA ASP A 157 9.93 -12.66 -6.74
C ASP A 157 11.21 -13.15 -7.44
N LEU A 158 12.37 -13.05 -6.79
CA LEU A 158 13.65 -13.47 -7.35
C LEU A 158 13.93 -14.96 -7.20
N ARG A 159 13.68 -15.55 -6.03
CA ARG A 159 14.04 -16.93 -5.71
C ARG A 159 12.86 -17.91 -5.69
N GLY A 160 11.62 -17.39 -5.73
CA GLY A 160 10.44 -18.21 -5.49
C GLY A 160 10.36 -18.65 -4.02
N GLU A 161 9.72 -19.79 -3.78
CA GLU A 161 9.54 -20.36 -2.44
C GLU A 161 10.83 -20.86 -1.79
N ASP A 162 11.91 -21.03 -2.57
CA ASP A 162 13.20 -21.50 -2.06
C ASP A 162 13.75 -20.59 -0.97
N ILE A 163 13.46 -19.28 -1.00
CA ILE A 163 13.88 -18.33 0.03
C ILE A 163 13.43 -18.74 1.44
N LEU A 164 12.28 -19.41 1.56
CA LEU A 164 11.75 -19.87 2.85
C LEU A 164 12.62 -21.01 3.45
N MET A 165 13.20 -21.85 2.59
CA MET A 165 14.17 -22.86 3.00
C MET A 165 15.53 -22.25 3.29
N ASP A 166 15.91 -21.20 2.55
CA ASP A 166 17.20 -20.52 2.74
C ASP A 166 17.31 -19.87 4.13
N PHE A 167 16.22 -19.45 4.77
CA PHE A 167 16.23 -18.99 6.17
C PHE A 167 16.85 -20.03 7.13
N LEU A 168 16.68 -21.31 6.84
CA LEU A 168 17.19 -22.41 7.68
C LEU A 168 18.56 -22.89 7.22
N LEU A 169 18.78 -22.94 5.91
CA LEU A 169 19.97 -23.56 5.32
C LEU A 169 21.13 -22.58 5.15
N GLN A 170 20.84 -21.31 4.90
CA GLN A 170 21.81 -20.27 4.54
C GLN A 170 21.48 -18.90 5.19
N PRO A 171 21.24 -18.82 6.51
CA PRO A 171 20.73 -17.62 7.16
C PRO A 171 21.62 -16.40 6.99
N ASP A 172 22.95 -16.57 6.98
CA ASP A 172 23.88 -15.46 6.82
C ASP A 172 23.86 -14.90 5.39
N GLU A 173 23.74 -15.77 4.38
CA GLU A 173 23.59 -15.35 2.98
C GLU A 173 22.26 -14.60 2.78
N VAL A 174 21.16 -15.07 3.38
CA VAL A 174 19.86 -14.38 3.34
C VAL A 174 19.97 -12.99 3.96
N LYS A 175 20.65 -12.82 5.10
CA LYS A 175 20.86 -11.51 5.73
C LYS A 175 21.63 -10.56 4.82
N LEU A 176 22.65 -11.03 4.13
CA LEU A 176 23.41 -10.23 3.15
C LEU A 176 22.56 -9.86 1.94
N TYR A 177 21.79 -10.82 1.45
CA TYR A 177 20.86 -10.63 0.34
C TYR A 177 19.80 -9.58 0.66
N PHE A 178 19.18 -9.66 1.84
CA PHE A 178 18.19 -8.69 2.30
C PHE A 178 18.77 -7.28 2.46
N LYS A 179 20.04 -7.15 2.88
CA LYS A 179 20.73 -5.85 2.89
C LYS A 179 20.84 -5.25 1.49
N LYS A 180 21.09 -6.05 0.46
CA LYS A 180 21.16 -5.57 -0.93
C LYS A 180 19.78 -5.19 -1.47
N ILE A 181 18.76 -5.96 -1.13
CA ILE A 181 17.36 -5.60 -1.47
C ILE A 181 16.97 -4.31 -0.75
N ALA A 182 17.27 -4.17 0.53
CA ALA A 182 16.99 -2.95 1.29
C ALA A 182 17.70 -1.72 0.72
N GLU A 183 18.97 -1.85 0.29
CA GLU A 183 19.72 -0.79 -0.40
C GLU A 183 19.03 -0.34 -1.69
N LEU A 184 18.54 -1.28 -2.49
CA LEU A 184 17.80 -1.00 -3.72
C LEU A 184 16.48 -0.26 -3.41
N ILE A 185 15.71 -0.75 -2.44
CA ILE A 185 14.45 -0.14 -2.00
C ILE A 185 14.69 1.29 -1.50
N GLU A 186 15.69 1.48 -0.63
CA GLU A 186 16.01 2.79 -0.04
C GLU A 186 16.41 3.80 -1.12
N ARG A 187 17.27 3.40 -2.06
CA ARG A 187 17.64 4.24 -3.20
C ARG A 187 16.45 4.60 -4.07
N PHE A 188 15.55 3.65 -4.30
CA PHE A 188 14.36 3.85 -5.13
C PHE A 188 13.37 4.85 -4.49
N PHE A 189 12.99 4.64 -3.23
CA PHE A 189 12.02 5.55 -2.62
C PHE A 189 12.61 6.96 -2.37
N CYS A 190 13.91 7.08 -2.08
CA CYS A 190 14.58 8.37 -2.02
C CYS A 190 14.54 9.11 -3.38
N PHE A 191 14.78 8.39 -4.49
CA PHE A 191 14.66 8.93 -5.83
C PHE A 191 13.22 9.41 -6.12
N ILE A 192 12.22 8.58 -5.85
CA ILE A 192 10.81 8.95 -6.06
C ILE A 192 10.43 10.18 -5.22
N GLN A 193 10.80 10.21 -3.96
CA GLN A 193 10.53 11.33 -3.06
C GLN A 193 11.20 12.64 -3.56
N GLN A 194 12.43 12.55 -4.04
CA GLN A 194 13.13 13.70 -4.60
C GLN A 194 12.45 14.26 -5.86
N GLU A 195 11.97 13.39 -6.75
CA GLU A 195 11.38 13.79 -8.03
C GLU A 195 9.92 14.23 -7.92
N THR A 196 9.16 13.70 -6.98
CA THR A 196 7.70 13.89 -6.88
C THR A 196 7.25 14.60 -5.60
N GLY A 197 8.14 14.73 -4.61
CA GLY A 197 7.78 15.23 -3.28
C GLY A 197 6.96 14.23 -2.44
N SER A 198 6.77 12.99 -2.92
CA SER A 198 6.00 11.95 -2.24
C SER A 198 6.79 10.66 -2.13
N ASN A 199 6.71 10.03 -0.99
CA ASN A 199 7.19 8.68 -0.69
C ASN A 199 6.03 7.75 -0.32
N SER A 200 4.81 8.22 -0.48
CA SER A 200 3.61 7.42 -0.28
C SER A 200 3.57 6.26 -1.26
N ILE A 201 3.09 5.16 -0.78
CA ILE A 201 3.05 3.91 -1.47
C ILE A 201 1.65 3.65 -1.98
N SER A 202 1.59 3.29 -3.23
CA SER A 202 0.35 3.11 -3.93
C SER A 202 -0.42 1.85 -3.59
N VAL A 203 0.14 0.92 -2.83
CA VAL A 203 -0.68 -0.14 -2.25
C VAL A 203 -1.93 0.47 -1.70
N ASN A 204 -1.74 1.66 -1.17
CA ASN A 204 -2.78 2.37 -0.52
C ASN A 204 -2.84 3.79 -1.05
N ARG A 205 -3.64 4.04 -2.06
CA ARG A 205 -4.14 5.39 -2.29
C ARG A 205 -4.80 5.98 -1.04
N ASN A 206 -5.10 5.10 -0.09
CA ASN A 206 -5.61 5.43 1.23
C ASN A 206 -4.62 6.16 2.14
N VAL A 207 -3.33 6.20 1.85
CA VAL A 207 -2.37 7.02 2.59
C VAL A 207 -2.13 8.39 1.97
N ILE A 208 -2.75 8.71 0.83
CA ILE A 208 -2.61 10.04 0.20
C ILE A 208 -3.23 11.17 1.03
N ASN A 209 -4.18 10.84 1.90
CA ASN A 209 -4.83 11.80 2.79
C ASN A 209 -4.07 12.03 4.10
N ILE A 210 -2.92 11.36 4.27
CA ILE A 210 -2.05 11.50 5.43
C ILE A 210 -0.90 12.46 5.09
N THR A 211 -0.76 13.49 5.90
CA THR A 211 0.28 14.52 5.72
C THR A 211 1.10 14.64 6.99
N PRO A 212 2.43 14.50 6.90
CA PRO A 212 3.22 14.16 5.72
C PRO A 212 3.01 12.71 5.25
N ALA A 213 3.40 12.43 3.99
CA ALA A 213 3.29 11.09 3.43
C ALA A 213 4.09 10.04 4.23
N VAL A 214 3.53 8.86 4.39
CA VAL A 214 4.13 7.78 5.18
C VAL A 214 5.15 7.01 4.36
N TYR A 215 6.33 6.77 4.93
CA TYR A 215 7.27 5.75 4.44
C TYR A 215 6.73 4.37 4.84
N LEU A 216 6.02 3.73 3.94
CA LEU A 216 5.31 2.49 4.24
C LEU A 216 6.08 1.28 3.68
N HIS A 217 6.67 0.47 4.55
CA HIS A 217 7.26 -0.81 4.16
C HIS A 217 6.14 -1.79 3.78
N SER A 218 6.04 -2.06 2.48
CA SER A 218 4.98 -2.90 1.91
C SER A 218 5.39 -4.36 1.90
N GLU A 219 5.12 -5.08 2.99
CA GLU A 219 5.56 -6.47 3.15
C GLU A 219 4.37 -7.42 3.23
N CYS A 220 3.89 -7.87 2.08
CA CYS A 220 2.77 -8.82 2.00
C CYS A 220 3.15 -10.23 2.46
N SER A 221 4.43 -10.58 2.36
CA SER A 221 4.93 -11.95 2.63
C SER A 221 5.15 -12.24 4.13
N HIS A 222 4.90 -11.28 5.02
CA HIS A 222 4.93 -11.50 6.48
C HIS A 222 4.05 -12.69 6.92
N THR A 223 2.98 -12.98 6.19
CA THR A 223 2.09 -14.11 6.48
C THR A 223 2.77 -15.47 6.37
N MET A 224 3.88 -15.55 5.65
CA MET A 224 4.57 -16.79 5.30
C MET A 224 5.70 -17.14 6.27
N ILE A 225 6.04 -16.26 7.20
CA ILE A 225 7.15 -16.42 8.13
C ILE A 225 6.68 -16.41 9.59
N SER A 226 7.47 -17.03 10.47
CA SER A 226 7.21 -17.02 11.91
C SER A 226 7.56 -15.66 12.55
N GLU A 227 7.15 -15.48 13.80
CA GLU A 227 7.49 -14.32 14.62
C GLU A 227 9.00 -14.18 14.80
N GLU A 228 9.69 -15.32 15.03
CA GLU A 228 11.14 -15.39 15.20
C GLU A 228 11.87 -15.04 13.88
N GLN A 229 11.37 -15.53 12.75
CA GLN A 229 11.95 -15.20 11.44
C GLN A 229 11.75 -13.70 11.12
N TYR A 230 10.58 -13.14 11.41
CA TYR A 230 10.39 -11.70 11.28
C TYR A 230 11.37 -10.92 12.17
N GLU A 231 11.49 -11.31 13.43
CA GLU A 231 12.40 -10.65 14.39
C GLU A 231 13.86 -10.73 13.94
N GLU A 232 14.29 -11.85 13.40
CA GLU A 232 15.68 -12.06 13.00
C GLU A 232 16.04 -11.40 11.66
N PHE A 233 15.13 -11.49 10.66
CA PHE A 233 15.48 -11.17 9.27
C PHE A 233 14.92 -9.85 8.75
N LEU A 234 13.77 -9.37 9.23
CA LEU A 234 13.10 -8.19 8.70
C LEU A 234 13.00 -7.03 9.70
N LEU A 235 12.69 -7.30 10.95
CA LEU A 235 12.58 -6.28 12.00
C LEU A 235 13.78 -5.34 12.10
N PRO A 236 15.05 -5.79 11.91
CA PRO A 236 16.20 -4.89 11.94
C PRO A 236 16.12 -3.75 10.92
N PHE A 237 15.54 -3.99 9.74
CA PHE A 237 15.32 -2.97 8.71
C PHE A 237 14.21 -2.00 9.11
N ASP A 238 13.10 -2.49 9.63
CA ASP A 238 12.01 -1.65 10.13
C ASP A 238 12.50 -0.73 11.26
N VAL A 239 13.31 -1.25 12.17
CA VAL A 239 13.92 -0.49 13.26
C VAL A 239 14.85 0.60 12.73
N GLU A 240 15.68 0.29 11.72
CA GLU A 240 16.60 1.25 11.13
C GLU A 240 15.84 2.33 10.33
N TRP A 241 14.93 1.92 9.46
CA TRP A 241 14.16 2.83 8.62
C TRP A 241 13.25 3.74 9.44
N SER A 242 12.62 3.24 10.51
CA SER A 242 11.78 4.07 11.38
C SER A 242 12.53 5.21 12.08
N LYS A 243 13.86 5.09 12.25
CA LYS A 243 14.71 6.15 12.81
C LYS A 243 15.10 7.19 11.77
N LYS A 244 15.23 6.78 10.49
CA LYS A 244 15.67 7.64 9.40
C LYS A 244 14.51 8.36 8.71
N TYR A 245 13.37 7.68 8.57
CA TYR A 245 12.25 8.10 7.72
C TYR A 245 10.97 8.18 8.54
N ARG A 246 10.39 9.39 8.62
CA ARG A 246 9.19 9.62 9.42
C ARG A 246 8.17 10.47 8.66
N PRO A 247 6.86 10.22 8.83
CA PRO A 247 6.27 9.08 9.56
C PRO A 247 6.59 7.75 8.87
N TYR A 248 6.83 6.72 9.68
CA TYR A 248 7.14 5.37 9.21
C TYR A 248 5.99 4.41 9.46
N GLY A 249 5.74 3.51 8.54
CA GLY A 249 4.68 2.53 8.65
C GLY A 249 5.04 1.17 8.07
N VAL A 250 4.26 0.18 8.48
CA VAL A 250 4.32 -1.18 7.93
C VAL A 250 2.95 -1.53 7.34
N HIS A 251 2.97 -2.12 6.16
CA HIS A 251 1.80 -2.74 5.56
C HIS A 251 1.86 -4.25 5.77
N TYR A 252 0.82 -4.81 6.37
CA TYR A 252 0.64 -6.23 6.55
C TYR A 252 -0.56 -6.73 5.73
N CYS A 253 -0.37 -7.69 4.85
CA CYS A 253 -1.40 -8.15 3.92
C CYS A 253 -1.91 -9.55 4.26
N GLY A 254 -2.44 -9.76 5.46
CA GLY A 254 -2.92 -11.06 5.87
C GLY A 254 -4.01 -11.01 6.94
N PRO A 255 -4.59 -12.17 7.30
CA PRO A 255 -5.73 -12.23 8.24
C PRO A 255 -5.32 -12.12 9.71
N ASP A 256 -4.02 -12.18 10.02
CA ASP A 256 -3.49 -12.32 11.38
C ASP A 256 -2.38 -11.31 11.75
N PRO A 257 -2.53 -9.99 11.47
CA PRO A 257 -1.49 -9.00 11.75
C PRO A 257 -1.08 -8.94 13.23
N HIS A 258 -1.96 -9.33 14.12
CA HIS A 258 -1.73 -9.36 15.56
C HIS A 258 -0.67 -10.38 15.99
N ARG A 259 -0.36 -11.37 15.14
CA ARG A 259 0.71 -12.35 15.39
C ARG A 259 2.06 -11.68 15.59
N HIS A 260 2.36 -10.64 14.80
CA HIS A 260 3.61 -9.90 14.88
C HIS A 260 3.53 -8.63 15.76
N ALA A 261 2.47 -8.42 16.52
CA ALA A 261 2.26 -7.21 17.30
C ALA A 261 3.36 -6.93 18.33
N ALA A 262 3.85 -7.99 18.98
CA ALA A 262 4.93 -7.87 19.99
C ALA A 262 6.27 -7.48 19.35
N GLN A 263 6.56 -7.99 18.14
CA GLN A 263 7.76 -7.64 17.38
C GLN A 263 7.64 -6.22 16.82
N MET A 264 6.49 -5.86 16.24
CA MET A 264 6.24 -4.50 15.75
C MET A 264 6.34 -3.44 16.85
N ALA A 265 5.99 -3.78 18.10
CA ALA A 265 6.17 -2.90 19.25
C ALA A 265 7.65 -2.57 19.57
N LYS A 266 8.61 -3.32 19.01
CA LYS A 266 10.04 -3.03 19.13
C LYS A 266 10.53 -1.98 18.12
N ILE A 267 9.71 -1.60 17.12
CA ILE A 267 10.03 -0.55 16.16
C ILE A 267 9.91 0.81 16.89
N PRO A 268 11.01 1.59 17.00
CA PRO A 268 11.02 2.79 17.84
C PRO A 268 9.99 3.85 17.44
N HIS A 269 9.69 3.93 16.15
CA HIS A 269 8.80 4.93 15.56
C HIS A 269 7.85 4.29 14.55
N LEU A 270 7.06 3.32 14.98
CA LEU A 270 5.97 2.80 14.16
C LEU A 270 4.79 3.77 14.27
N ASP A 271 4.76 4.73 13.35
CA ASP A 271 3.74 5.78 13.33
C ASP A 271 2.42 5.29 12.70
N PHE A 272 2.51 4.33 11.77
CA PHE A 272 1.38 3.84 10.97
C PHE A 272 1.46 2.32 10.79
N LEU A 273 0.33 1.63 10.96
CA LEU A 273 0.17 0.23 10.60
C LEU A 273 -1.03 0.09 9.66
N ASP A 274 -0.78 -0.31 8.43
CA ASP A 274 -1.85 -0.77 7.55
C ASP A 274 -2.09 -2.25 7.84
N ALA A 275 -3.03 -2.51 8.73
CA ALA A 275 -3.33 -3.84 9.22
C ALA A 275 -4.04 -4.68 8.16
N GLY A 276 -3.71 -5.96 8.09
CA GLY A 276 -4.45 -6.93 7.30
C GLY A 276 -5.89 -7.14 7.82
N TRP A 277 -6.70 -7.84 7.05
CA TRP A 277 -8.08 -8.11 7.41
C TRP A 277 -8.18 -9.22 8.48
N GLY A 278 -9.18 -9.10 9.36
CA GLY A 278 -9.50 -10.17 10.33
C GLY A 278 -8.62 -10.23 11.57
N GLY A 279 -7.70 -9.30 11.78
CA GLY A 279 -6.83 -9.29 12.95
C GLY A 279 -7.55 -9.01 14.28
N ASP A 280 -6.93 -9.41 15.39
CA ASP A 280 -7.34 -9.01 16.74
C ASP A 280 -6.91 -7.57 17.01
N MET A 281 -7.86 -6.63 16.85
CA MET A 281 -7.61 -5.19 17.01
C MET A 281 -7.35 -4.82 18.47
N VAL A 282 -7.88 -5.55 19.44
CA VAL A 282 -7.61 -5.36 20.86
C VAL A 282 -6.14 -5.70 21.16
N CYS A 283 -5.66 -6.82 20.62
CA CYS A 283 -4.26 -7.22 20.75
C CYS A 283 -3.33 -6.19 20.09
N LEU A 284 -3.62 -5.78 18.85
CA LEU A 284 -2.83 -4.76 18.15
C LEU A 284 -2.78 -3.45 18.95
N ARG A 285 -3.91 -2.91 19.37
CA ARG A 285 -3.96 -1.66 20.13
C ARG A 285 -3.23 -1.75 21.46
N LYS A 286 -3.27 -2.89 22.13
CA LYS A 286 -2.54 -3.12 23.38
C LYS A 286 -1.03 -3.01 23.19
N HIS A 287 -0.48 -3.55 22.11
CA HIS A 287 0.95 -3.52 21.81
C HIS A 287 1.39 -2.21 21.14
N LEU A 288 0.49 -1.56 20.40
CA LEU A 288 0.73 -0.37 19.59
C LEU A 288 -0.18 0.80 20.03
N PRO A 289 -0.06 1.30 21.25
CA PRO A 289 -1.03 2.24 21.83
C PRO A 289 -1.03 3.63 21.17
N SER A 290 0.07 4.03 20.53
CA SER A 290 0.24 5.33 19.87
C SER A 290 0.31 5.27 18.35
N THR A 291 0.33 4.07 17.77
CA THR A 291 0.37 3.85 16.32
C THR A 291 -1.00 4.13 15.70
N PHE A 292 -1.02 4.81 14.56
CA PHE A 292 -2.24 4.90 13.75
C PHE A 292 -2.48 3.54 13.09
N ILE A 293 -3.60 2.89 13.41
CA ILE A 293 -3.98 1.59 12.86
C ILE A 293 -5.04 1.81 11.77
N ASN A 294 -4.68 1.49 10.53
CA ASN A 294 -5.60 1.50 9.42
C ASN A 294 -6.25 0.12 9.32
N ILE A 295 -7.50 0.01 9.78
CA ILE A 295 -8.26 -1.25 9.76
C ILE A 295 -8.61 -1.57 8.31
N ARG A 296 -8.22 -2.75 7.86
CA ARG A 296 -8.58 -3.21 6.52
C ARG A 296 -9.84 -4.08 6.57
N LEU A 297 -10.82 -3.72 5.76
CA LEU A 297 -11.97 -4.55 5.47
C LEU A 297 -11.60 -5.57 4.38
N ASP A 298 -12.10 -6.80 4.53
CA ASP A 298 -11.88 -7.85 3.53
C ASP A 298 -12.76 -7.64 2.31
N PRO A 299 -12.20 -7.35 1.11
CA PRO A 299 -12.97 -7.05 -0.09
C PRO A 299 -13.83 -8.24 -0.55
N VAL A 300 -13.41 -9.46 -0.27
CA VAL A 300 -14.17 -10.67 -0.63
C VAL A 300 -15.40 -10.81 0.26
N SER A 301 -15.23 -10.66 1.56
CA SER A 301 -16.33 -10.75 2.53
C SER A 301 -17.36 -9.65 2.33
N ILE A 302 -16.95 -8.42 1.98
CA ILE A 302 -17.87 -7.31 1.71
C ILE A 302 -18.88 -7.66 0.61
N ASN A 303 -18.47 -8.36 -0.43
CA ASN A 303 -19.35 -8.76 -1.53
C ASN A 303 -20.50 -9.67 -1.06
N THR A 304 -20.30 -10.42 0.00
CA THR A 304 -21.27 -11.41 0.51
C THR A 304 -22.05 -10.94 1.74
N MET A 305 -21.55 -9.98 2.50
CA MET A 305 -22.24 -9.40 3.67
C MET A 305 -23.46 -8.57 3.25
N SER A 306 -24.52 -8.55 4.08
CA SER A 306 -25.53 -7.50 3.98
C SER A 306 -24.96 -6.13 4.44
N CYS A 307 -25.61 -5.04 4.08
CA CYS A 307 -25.20 -3.70 4.55
C CYS A 307 -25.23 -3.60 6.08
N GLU A 308 -26.23 -4.19 6.73
CA GLU A 308 -26.37 -4.22 8.20
C GLU A 308 -25.23 -5.02 8.85
N THR A 309 -24.87 -6.16 8.25
CA THR A 309 -23.73 -6.97 8.74
C THR A 309 -22.42 -6.23 8.57
N LEU A 310 -22.22 -5.53 7.44
CA LEU A 310 -21.04 -4.73 7.18
C LEU A 310 -20.92 -3.56 8.18
N GLU A 311 -22.02 -2.85 8.44
CA GLU A 311 -22.06 -1.80 9.46
C GLU A 311 -21.68 -2.32 10.85
N ALA A 312 -22.30 -3.42 11.28
CA ALA A 312 -22.00 -4.04 12.57
C ALA A 312 -20.54 -4.48 12.67
N HIS A 313 -19.99 -5.02 11.59
CA HIS A 313 -18.59 -5.42 11.52
C HIS A 313 -17.62 -4.23 11.66
N ILE A 314 -17.86 -3.14 10.94
CA ILE A 314 -17.07 -1.90 11.04
C ILE A 314 -17.12 -1.36 12.47
N ARG A 315 -18.33 -1.24 13.05
CA ARG A 315 -18.50 -0.76 14.43
C ARG A 315 -17.72 -1.59 15.43
N ARG A 316 -17.74 -2.91 15.31
CA ARG A 316 -16.99 -3.82 16.17
C ARG A 316 -15.48 -3.56 16.05
N LEU A 317 -14.91 -3.54 14.83
CA LEU A 317 -13.49 -3.32 14.60
C LEU A 317 -13.01 -1.96 15.16
N VAL A 318 -13.81 -0.91 14.97
CA VAL A 318 -13.50 0.42 15.49
C VAL A 318 -13.54 0.44 17.02
N ASN A 319 -14.52 -0.20 17.64
CA ASN A 319 -14.59 -0.32 19.09
C ASN A 319 -13.40 -1.10 19.66
N ASP A 320 -13.01 -2.21 19.01
CA ASP A 320 -11.87 -3.03 19.40
C ASP A 320 -10.53 -2.24 19.31
N CYS A 321 -10.42 -1.29 18.37
CA CYS A 321 -9.28 -0.36 18.28
C CYS A 321 -9.27 0.74 19.36
N ALA A 322 -10.35 0.96 20.07
CA ALA A 322 -10.50 1.82 21.25
C ALA A 322 -10.19 3.33 21.05
N ASN A 323 -9.41 3.74 20.06
CA ASN A 323 -9.04 5.15 19.82
C ASN A 323 -9.38 5.59 18.40
N PRO A 324 -10.52 6.25 18.17
CA PRO A 324 -10.96 6.66 16.83
C PRO A 324 -10.05 7.71 16.16
N TRP A 325 -9.22 8.43 16.92
CA TRP A 325 -8.26 9.40 16.39
C TRP A 325 -6.96 8.76 15.87
N LEU A 326 -6.70 7.53 16.29
CA LEU A 326 -5.57 6.71 15.83
C LEU A 326 -6.06 5.48 15.03
N THR A 327 -7.24 5.58 14.43
CA THR A 327 -7.86 4.49 13.69
C THR A 327 -8.41 5.01 12.37
N GLY A 328 -8.03 4.37 11.27
CA GLY A 328 -8.61 4.56 9.94
C GLY A 328 -9.37 3.32 9.49
N ILE A 329 -10.19 3.47 8.48
CA ILE A 329 -10.92 2.37 7.84
C ILE A 329 -10.49 2.35 6.38
N CYS A 330 -10.00 1.20 5.90
CA CYS A 330 -9.69 1.07 4.50
C CYS A 330 -10.26 -0.22 3.90
N CYS A 331 -10.50 -0.19 2.61
CA CYS A 331 -10.71 -1.38 1.81
C CYS A 331 -9.92 -1.26 0.53
N ILE A 332 -9.08 -2.25 0.28
CA ILE A 332 -8.23 -2.34 -0.90
C ILE A 332 -8.74 -3.48 -1.77
N ASN A 333 -8.61 -3.36 -3.09
CA ASN A 333 -9.05 -4.37 -4.05
C ASN A 333 -10.56 -4.57 -4.12
N MET A 334 -11.33 -3.52 -3.99
CA MET A 334 -12.76 -3.60 -4.32
C MET A 334 -12.93 -3.90 -5.81
N ASP A 335 -13.33 -5.12 -6.11
CA ASP A 335 -13.45 -5.63 -7.46
C ASP A 335 -14.75 -5.20 -8.16
N ASP A 336 -14.96 -5.65 -9.38
CA ASP A 336 -16.13 -5.36 -10.22
C ASP A 336 -17.47 -5.92 -9.69
N LYS A 337 -17.45 -6.68 -8.61
CA LYS A 337 -18.65 -7.24 -7.96
C LYS A 337 -19.15 -6.36 -6.82
N VAL A 338 -18.32 -5.45 -6.31
CA VAL A 338 -18.77 -4.56 -5.23
C VAL A 338 -19.87 -3.63 -5.74
N THR A 339 -20.93 -3.49 -4.95
CA THR A 339 -22.05 -2.60 -5.27
C THR A 339 -21.90 -1.26 -4.55
N ASP A 340 -22.47 -0.20 -5.10
CA ASP A 340 -22.34 1.16 -4.55
C ASP A 340 -22.90 1.27 -3.13
N ASP A 341 -23.93 0.51 -2.79
CA ASP A 341 -24.53 0.49 -1.45
C ASP A 341 -23.54 0.01 -0.36
N LYS A 342 -22.58 -0.88 -0.70
CA LYS A 342 -21.51 -1.27 0.22
C LYS A 342 -20.57 -0.11 0.52
N ILE A 343 -20.21 0.65 -0.51
CA ILE A 343 -19.35 1.82 -0.37
C ILE A 343 -20.07 2.89 0.44
N HIS A 344 -21.33 3.15 0.12
CA HIS A 344 -22.19 4.05 0.90
C HIS A 344 -22.28 3.62 2.37
N THR A 345 -22.42 2.32 2.65
CA THR A 345 -22.48 1.79 4.01
C THR A 345 -21.18 2.06 4.78
N ILE A 346 -20.01 1.83 4.16
CA ILE A 346 -18.71 2.08 4.81
C ILE A 346 -18.59 3.56 5.21
N PHE A 347 -18.82 4.47 4.28
CA PHE A 347 -18.70 5.90 4.55
C PHE A 347 -19.76 6.42 5.54
N SER A 348 -21.00 5.96 5.41
CA SER A 348 -22.10 6.35 6.31
C SER A 348 -21.84 5.89 7.74
N THR A 349 -21.35 4.65 7.92
CA THR A 349 -20.98 4.11 9.23
C THR A 349 -19.87 4.93 9.86
N ALA A 350 -18.81 5.25 9.09
CA ALA A 350 -17.73 6.10 9.59
C ALA A 350 -18.22 7.50 10.00
N GLN A 351 -19.11 8.11 9.19
CA GLN A 351 -19.70 9.40 9.52
C GLN A 351 -20.57 9.37 10.79
N GLN A 352 -21.34 8.31 11.01
CA GLN A 352 -22.11 8.11 12.24
C GLN A 352 -21.18 7.97 13.45
N LEU A 353 -20.18 7.11 13.37
CA LEU A 353 -19.17 6.94 14.42
C LEU A 353 -18.42 8.24 14.72
N ARG A 354 -18.06 9.03 13.70
CA ARG A 354 -17.42 10.34 13.91
C ARG A 354 -18.31 11.29 14.73
N ARG A 355 -19.64 11.29 14.52
CA ARG A 355 -20.57 12.08 15.31
C ARG A 355 -20.62 11.60 16.76
N GLU A 356 -20.62 10.30 16.98
CA GLU A 356 -20.63 9.70 18.32
C GLU A 356 -19.35 10.05 19.11
N TYR A 357 -18.19 10.15 18.43
CA TYR A 357 -16.90 10.45 19.06
C TYR A 357 -16.54 11.94 19.13
N ARG A 358 -17.32 12.83 18.55
CA ARG A 358 -17.08 14.30 18.60
C ARG A 358 -17.64 14.98 19.85
N LEU A 359 -18.17 14.26 20.79
CA LEU A 359 -18.73 14.77 22.05
C LEU A 359 -17.68 15.34 22.99
#